data_6c5c0561c1fe78549811505144d46e71
#
_entry.id   6c5c0561c1fe78549811505144d46e71
#
_cell.length_a   1.000
_cell.length_b   1.000
_cell.length_c   1.000
_cell.angle_alpha   90.00
_cell.angle_beta   90.00
_cell.angle_gamma   90.00
#
_symmetry.space_group_name_H-M   'P 1'
#
loop_
_entity.id
_entity.type
_entity.pdbx_description
1 polymer ?
#
loop_
_entity_poly.entity_id
_entity_poly.type
_entity_poly.pdbx_seq_one_letter_code
_entity_poly.pdbx_strand_id
1 'polypeptide(L)'
;MRRLILLAALLTLTLAVAAQADPAWPDTTRVRAFDQEFINWATPHEASFAFPGNPEIYSQVLLTITIGCPGLPGDCDPWDRYAWLRLVHDLGGGATEDIEIARFITPYDITGPPTYPGSCAWTYDVTDYKFLLKDLVTLKLYIESWMGNDRGWLITCDFAFVHGVSALQPYQVVNLYLDDWIIYGDTLLDHEEELPPVVVDIPADAAAGKVRMTTTGHGFGFAENCAEFCPKDHTIVVDGMSYTHLLWQGCATNTCSPQGGTWQYPRSGWCPGDKVTPWDNDISSLLVPGGQMTFDYDIEQYFNPCNPTNPDCVPGQTCTDCNYDGTTPPNWKVMGQLILYRADPTAAPDAVEAARLELGQNHPNPFNPSTVFNYTLAEPGIVTLRIYSPGGRLLIEQTREHAASGTFNFRWDGRDAQGLRQASGVYFYEVEMGAERQSRKMLLLQ
;
A
#
# COMPACT_ATOMS: atom_id res chain seq x y z
N MET A 1 8.01 -58.97 -25.75
CA MET A 1 7.88 -57.53 -26.01
C MET A 1 7.93 -56.78 -24.69
N ARG A 2 9.13 -56.26 -24.32
CA ARG A 2 9.33 -55.47 -23.11
C ARG A 2 9.13 -54.00 -23.48
N ARG A 3 8.13 -53.35 -22.87
CA ARG A 3 7.94 -51.91 -23.00
C ARG A 3 8.90 -51.18 -22.06
N LEU A 4 9.86 -50.43 -22.62
CA LEU A 4 10.64 -49.44 -21.90
C LEU A 4 9.75 -48.26 -21.58
N ILE A 5 9.58 -47.94 -20.29
CA ILE A 5 9.02 -46.67 -19.85
C ILE A 5 10.18 -45.71 -19.67
N LEU A 6 10.25 -44.71 -20.58
CA LEU A 6 11.13 -43.55 -20.38
C LEU A 6 10.50 -42.63 -19.35
N LEU A 7 11.13 -42.52 -18.17
CA LEU A 7 10.88 -41.40 -17.24
C LEU A 7 11.63 -40.18 -17.80
N ALA A 8 10.89 -39.20 -18.29
CA ALA A 8 11.43 -37.87 -18.53
C ALA A 8 11.53 -37.13 -17.19
N ALA A 9 12.75 -36.98 -16.68
CA ALA A 9 13.01 -36.09 -15.56
C ALA A 9 12.97 -34.65 -16.10
N LEU A 10 11.97 -33.86 -15.72
CA LEU A 10 11.97 -32.40 -15.90
C LEU A 10 13.06 -31.83 -15.00
N LEU A 11 14.17 -31.42 -15.62
CA LEU A 11 15.21 -30.64 -14.97
C LEU A 11 14.71 -29.19 -14.95
N THR A 12 14.19 -28.71 -13.83
CA THR A 12 13.94 -27.28 -13.62
C THR A 12 15.29 -26.57 -13.49
N LEU A 13 15.65 -25.82 -14.51
CA LEU A 13 16.86 -25.01 -14.50
C LEU A 13 16.59 -23.75 -13.66
N THR A 14 17.01 -23.75 -12.40
CA THR A 14 17.02 -22.54 -11.56
C THR A 14 18.12 -21.63 -12.07
N LEU A 15 17.75 -20.58 -12.80
CA LEU A 15 18.64 -19.45 -13.10
C LEU A 15 18.82 -18.65 -11.80
N ALA A 16 19.94 -18.85 -11.11
CA ALA A 16 20.39 -17.92 -10.08
C ALA A 16 20.84 -16.62 -10.76
N VAL A 17 19.98 -15.60 -10.72
CA VAL A 17 20.37 -14.25 -11.10
C VAL A 17 21.26 -13.72 -9.97
N ALA A 18 22.53 -13.49 -10.26
CA ALA A 18 23.47 -12.90 -9.31
C ALA A 18 23.03 -11.46 -9.01
N ALA A 19 22.93 -11.12 -7.73
CA ALA A 19 22.70 -9.75 -7.28
C ALA A 19 23.82 -8.83 -7.80
N GLN A 20 23.47 -7.78 -8.55
CA GLN A 20 24.39 -6.79 -9.08
C GLN A 20 24.32 -5.49 -8.27
N ALA A 21 25.48 -4.96 -7.86
CA ALA A 21 25.55 -3.62 -7.30
C ALA A 21 25.33 -2.57 -8.41
N ASP A 22 24.49 -1.59 -8.16
CA ASP A 22 24.27 -0.46 -9.08
C ASP A 22 25.40 0.57 -8.89
N PRO A 23 26.15 0.92 -9.96
CA PRO A 23 27.22 1.91 -9.88
C PRO A 23 26.72 3.32 -9.49
N ALA A 24 25.42 3.64 -9.69
CA ALA A 24 24.81 4.89 -9.27
C ALA A 24 24.42 4.91 -7.77
N TRP A 25 24.30 3.71 -7.15
CA TRP A 25 23.91 3.51 -5.74
C TRP A 25 24.78 2.40 -5.15
N PRO A 26 26.05 2.67 -4.83
CA PRO A 26 27.02 1.64 -4.40
C PRO A 26 26.58 0.87 -3.14
N ASP A 27 25.68 1.45 -2.34
CA ASP A 27 25.16 0.87 -1.11
C ASP A 27 23.81 0.14 -1.31
N THR A 28 23.49 -0.29 -2.54
CA THR A 28 22.21 -0.95 -2.87
C THR A 28 22.45 -2.28 -3.57
N THR A 29 21.84 -3.35 -3.04
CA THR A 29 21.78 -4.68 -3.69
C THR A 29 20.45 -4.80 -4.43
N ARG A 30 20.49 -5.23 -5.71
CA ARG A 30 19.27 -5.37 -6.53
C ARG A 30 18.98 -6.83 -6.85
N VAL A 31 17.69 -7.17 -6.82
CA VAL A 31 17.18 -8.47 -7.25
C VAL A 31 16.02 -8.25 -8.21
N ARG A 32 16.12 -8.81 -9.40
CA ARG A 32 15.00 -8.87 -10.35
C ARG A 32 14.28 -10.20 -10.18
N ALA A 33 12.99 -10.11 -9.86
CA ALA A 33 12.06 -11.23 -9.87
C ALA A 33 11.00 -10.93 -10.93
N PHE A 34 10.54 -11.90 -11.67
CA PHE A 34 9.67 -11.72 -12.84
C PHE A 34 10.22 -10.65 -13.80
N ASP A 35 10.72 -11.05 -14.94
CA ASP A 35 11.26 -10.15 -15.97
C ASP A 35 10.39 -10.23 -17.22
N GLN A 36 9.50 -9.24 -17.41
CA GLN A 36 8.51 -9.22 -18.48
C GLN A 36 7.62 -10.47 -18.48
N GLU A 37 7.21 -10.91 -17.29
CA GLU A 37 6.31 -12.05 -17.14
C GLU A 37 4.96 -11.75 -17.78
N PHE A 38 4.55 -12.57 -18.76
CA PHE A 38 3.33 -12.36 -19.51
C PHE A 38 2.13 -12.98 -18.79
N ILE A 39 1.14 -12.15 -18.44
CA ILE A 39 -0.08 -12.57 -17.75
C ILE A 39 -1.29 -12.15 -18.56
N ASN A 40 -2.12 -13.12 -18.93
CA ASN A 40 -3.35 -12.94 -19.70
C ASN A 40 -4.53 -13.76 -19.16
N TRP A 41 -4.34 -14.44 -18.03
CA TRP A 41 -5.37 -15.28 -17.42
C TRP A 41 -5.27 -15.24 -15.90
N ALA A 42 -6.44 -15.34 -15.23
CA ALA A 42 -6.58 -15.27 -13.77
C ALA A 42 -6.07 -16.54 -13.07
N THR A 43 -4.78 -16.81 -13.24
CA THR A 43 -4.05 -17.89 -12.55
C THR A 43 -2.75 -17.32 -12.00
N PRO A 44 -2.43 -17.55 -10.72
CA PRO A 44 -1.14 -17.09 -10.17
C PRO A 44 0.05 -17.70 -10.92
N HIS A 45 1.00 -16.85 -11.28
CA HIS A 45 2.31 -17.26 -11.78
C HIS A 45 3.27 -17.38 -10.61
N GLU A 46 3.82 -18.56 -10.40
CA GLU A 46 4.66 -18.88 -9.25
C GLU A 46 6.08 -19.19 -9.70
N ALA A 47 7.06 -18.53 -9.06
CA ALA A 47 8.49 -18.78 -9.30
C ALA A 47 9.31 -18.47 -8.05
N SER A 48 10.51 -19.12 -7.96
CA SER A 48 11.42 -18.93 -6.83
C SER A 48 12.64 -18.11 -7.27
N PHE A 49 13.01 -17.13 -6.42
CA PHE A 49 14.09 -16.19 -6.69
C PHE A 49 15.07 -16.15 -5.53
N ALA A 50 16.36 -15.95 -5.86
CA ALA A 50 17.43 -15.82 -4.86
C ALA A 50 17.49 -14.37 -4.35
N PHE A 51 17.34 -14.20 -3.06
CA PHE A 51 17.46 -12.93 -2.34
C PHE A 51 18.72 -12.90 -1.46
N PRO A 52 19.15 -11.72 -0.96
CA PRO A 52 20.30 -11.63 -0.05
C PRO A 52 20.08 -12.44 1.23
N GLY A 53 21.11 -13.20 1.66
CA GLY A 53 21.01 -14.11 2.82
C GLY A 53 20.96 -13.41 4.19
N ASN A 54 21.34 -12.13 4.28
CA ASN A 54 21.32 -11.37 5.53
C ASN A 54 20.46 -10.11 5.40
N PRO A 55 19.16 -10.16 5.77
CA PRO A 55 18.27 -9.01 5.66
C PRO A 55 18.53 -7.90 6.71
N GLU A 56 19.28 -8.19 7.79
CA GLU A 56 19.49 -7.25 8.91
C GLU A 56 20.41 -6.09 8.51
N ILE A 57 21.28 -6.27 7.53
CA ILE A 57 22.19 -5.22 7.03
C ILE A 57 21.53 -4.20 6.10
N TYR A 58 20.22 -4.33 5.86
CA TYR A 58 19.47 -3.41 5.02
C TYR A 58 18.48 -2.60 5.85
N SER A 59 18.55 -1.29 5.73
CA SER A 59 17.63 -0.36 6.40
C SER A 59 16.29 -0.23 5.66
N GLN A 60 16.30 -0.49 4.35
CA GLN A 60 15.11 -0.36 3.51
C GLN A 60 15.12 -1.38 2.36
N VAL A 61 13.93 -1.85 1.98
CA VAL A 61 13.70 -2.65 0.78
C VAL A 61 12.58 -2.01 -0.03
N LEU A 62 12.90 -1.59 -1.25
CA LEU A 62 11.97 -1.01 -2.19
C LEU A 62 11.66 -2.02 -3.30
N LEU A 63 10.39 -2.21 -3.59
CA LEU A 63 9.90 -3.00 -4.72
C LEU A 63 9.36 -2.07 -5.79
N THR A 64 9.93 -2.09 -6.98
CA THR A 64 9.37 -1.43 -8.15
C THR A 64 8.70 -2.46 -9.04
N ILE A 65 7.40 -2.31 -9.25
CA ILE A 65 6.62 -3.10 -10.21
C ILE A 65 6.44 -2.25 -11.47
N THR A 66 6.94 -2.75 -12.58
CA THR A 66 6.74 -2.16 -13.91
C THR A 66 5.73 -3.00 -14.68
N ILE A 67 4.70 -2.34 -15.23
CA ILE A 67 3.67 -2.96 -16.06
C ILE A 67 3.77 -2.43 -17.49
N GLY A 68 3.63 -3.31 -18.47
CA GLY A 68 3.67 -2.95 -19.90
C GLY A 68 2.79 -3.83 -20.75
N CYS A 69 2.51 -3.37 -21.98
CA CYS A 69 1.82 -4.16 -22.99
C CYS A 69 2.77 -5.13 -23.68
N PRO A 70 2.31 -6.32 -24.12
CA PRO A 70 3.15 -7.33 -24.77
C PRO A 70 3.66 -6.92 -26.16
N GLY A 71 3.09 -5.91 -26.78
CA GLY A 71 3.46 -5.41 -28.10
C GLY A 71 3.26 -3.90 -28.21
N LEU A 72 2.44 -3.46 -29.16
CA LEU A 72 2.08 -2.07 -29.33
C LEU A 72 0.99 -1.64 -28.33
N PRO A 73 0.80 -0.31 -28.09
CA PRO A 73 -0.36 0.17 -27.38
C PRO A 73 -1.66 -0.37 -27.97
N GLY A 74 -2.52 -0.96 -27.13
CA GLY A 74 -3.73 -1.67 -27.55
C GLY A 74 -3.65 -3.20 -27.47
N ASP A 75 -2.46 -3.75 -27.20
CA ASP A 75 -2.26 -5.19 -26.97
C ASP A 75 -2.37 -5.58 -25.50
N CYS A 76 -2.56 -4.63 -24.59
CA CYS A 76 -2.87 -4.89 -23.19
C CYS A 76 -4.30 -5.44 -23.00
N ASP A 77 -4.60 -6.01 -21.83
CA ASP A 77 -5.97 -6.20 -21.40
C ASP A 77 -6.68 -4.82 -21.34
N PRO A 78 -7.86 -4.65 -21.94
CA PRO A 78 -8.53 -3.34 -22.02
C PRO A 78 -9.07 -2.84 -20.67
N TRP A 79 -9.12 -3.69 -19.65
CA TRP A 79 -9.80 -3.41 -18.39
C TRP A 79 -8.84 -3.19 -17.23
N ASP A 80 -9.29 -2.44 -16.25
CA ASP A 80 -8.68 -2.28 -14.94
C ASP A 80 -8.85 -3.58 -14.13
N ARG A 81 -7.77 -4.32 -13.97
CA ARG A 81 -7.75 -5.62 -13.31
C ARG A 81 -7.13 -5.54 -11.92
N TYR A 82 -7.77 -6.19 -10.97
CA TYR A 82 -7.20 -6.47 -9.66
C TYR A 82 -5.94 -7.34 -9.79
N ALA A 83 -4.89 -6.96 -9.07
CA ALA A 83 -3.61 -7.64 -9.13
C ALA A 83 -2.86 -7.56 -7.81
N TRP A 84 -2.05 -8.58 -7.52
CA TRP A 84 -1.22 -8.64 -6.33
C TRP A 84 0.09 -9.39 -6.55
N LEU A 85 1.05 -9.10 -5.66
CA LEU A 85 2.27 -9.88 -5.46
C LEU A 85 2.26 -10.42 -4.03
N ARG A 86 2.35 -11.75 -3.89
CA ARG A 86 2.41 -12.47 -2.61
C ARG A 86 3.70 -13.28 -2.52
N LEU A 87 4.27 -13.40 -1.35
CA LEU A 87 5.33 -14.35 -1.04
C LEU A 87 4.74 -15.57 -0.34
N VAL A 88 5.32 -16.75 -0.61
CA VAL A 88 4.96 -17.99 0.06
C VAL A 88 5.84 -18.13 1.31
N HIS A 89 5.21 -18.02 2.47
CA HIS A 89 5.86 -18.18 3.76
C HIS A 89 5.74 -19.63 4.25
N ASP A 90 6.87 -20.25 4.54
CA ASP A 90 6.93 -21.60 5.10
C ASP A 90 6.73 -21.55 6.63
N LEU A 91 5.63 -22.12 7.08
CA LEU A 91 5.28 -22.22 8.49
C LEU A 91 5.92 -23.45 9.18
N GLY A 92 6.67 -24.23 8.41
CA GLY A 92 7.24 -25.49 8.87
C GLY A 92 6.28 -26.69 8.75
N GLY A 93 6.84 -27.90 8.76
CA GLY A 93 6.05 -29.13 8.66
C GLY A 93 5.34 -29.34 7.31
N GLY A 94 5.66 -28.54 6.29
CA GLY A 94 5.05 -28.55 4.98
C GLY A 94 3.80 -27.67 4.86
N ALA A 95 3.45 -26.90 5.88
CA ALA A 95 2.41 -25.88 5.82
C ALA A 95 3.00 -24.56 5.29
N THR A 96 2.23 -23.88 4.44
CA THR A 96 2.60 -22.56 3.89
C THR A 96 1.43 -21.60 3.98
N GLU A 97 1.72 -20.32 4.03
CA GLU A 97 0.75 -19.25 3.85
C GLU A 97 1.24 -18.20 2.83
N ASP A 98 0.31 -17.50 2.21
CA ASP A 98 0.62 -16.40 1.30
C ASP A 98 0.64 -15.09 2.07
N ILE A 99 1.72 -14.30 1.95
CA ILE A 99 1.84 -12.95 2.51
C ILE A 99 1.77 -11.95 1.37
N GLU A 100 0.73 -11.14 1.32
CA GLU A 100 0.61 -10.09 0.30
C GLU A 100 1.56 -8.94 0.63
N ILE A 101 2.44 -8.59 -0.32
CA ILE A 101 3.44 -7.53 -0.16
C ILE A 101 3.20 -6.33 -1.06
N ALA A 102 2.36 -6.48 -2.10
CA ALA A 102 1.96 -5.39 -2.98
C ALA A 102 0.62 -5.71 -3.63
N ARG A 103 -0.20 -4.68 -3.81
CA ARG A 103 -1.48 -4.71 -4.55
C ARG A 103 -1.53 -3.54 -5.51
N PHE A 104 -2.04 -3.78 -6.72
CA PHE A 104 -2.21 -2.75 -7.74
C PHE A 104 -3.42 -3.04 -8.61
N ILE A 105 -3.85 -2.03 -9.36
CA ILE A 105 -4.89 -2.20 -10.38
C ILE A 105 -4.26 -1.83 -11.72
N THR A 106 -4.48 -2.66 -12.75
CA THR A 106 -3.95 -2.38 -14.08
C THR A 106 -4.63 -1.16 -14.68
N PRO A 107 -3.97 -0.41 -15.57
CA PRO A 107 -4.61 0.71 -16.26
C PRO A 107 -5.60 0.22 -17.33
N TYR A 108 -6.55 1.08 -17.69
CA TYR A 108 -7.38 0.86 -18.86
C TYR A 108 -6.57 0.99 -20.15
N ASP A 109 -6.70 0.02 -21.06
CA ASP A 109 -6.25 0.10 -22.45
C ASP A 109 -7.43 -0.04 -23.43
N ILE A 110 -8.49 0.73 -23.21
CA ILE A 110 -9.63 0.78 -24.10
C ILE A 110 -9.26 1.58 -25.35
N THR A 111 -9.57 1.03 -26.53
CA THR A 111 -9.29 1.68 -27.81
C THR A 111 -10.00 3.03 -27.95
N GLY A 112 -9.24 4.06 -28.24
CA GLY A 112 -9.69 5.45 -28.43
C GLY A 112 -8.85 6.42 -27.59
N PRO A 113 -8.71 7.70 -28.03
CA PRO A 113 -7.98 8.70 -27.24
C PRO A 113 -8.79 9.15 -26.00
N PRO A 114 -8.13 9.39 -24.83
CA PRO A 114 -6.72 9.13 -24.58
C PRO A 114 -6.43 7.65 -24.34
N THR A 115 -5.32 7.15 -24.89
CA THR A 115 -4.88 5.75 -24.71
C THR A 115 -3.75 5.68 -23.69
N TYR A 116 -3.70 4.56 -22.97
CA TYR A 116 -2.60 4.22 -22.08
C TYR A 116 -1.25 4.23 -22.84
N PRO A 117 -0.17 4.84 -22.29
CA PRO A 117 1.10 5.01 -23.01
C PRO A 117 1.90 3.71 -23.21
N GLY A 118 1.40 2.57 -22.75
CA GLY A 118 1.99 1.24 -22.98
C GLY A 118 2.87 0.74 -21.84
N SER A 119 3.32 1.59 -20.91
CA SER A 119 4.03 1.17 -19.70
C SER A 119 3.99 2.22 -18.60
N CYS A 120 4.01 1.78 -17.35
CA CYS A 120 4.23 2.60 -16.16
C CYS A 120 4.81 1.76 -15.02
N ALA A 121 5.17 2.41 -13.90
CA ALA A 121 5.77 1.72 -12.77
C ALA A 121 5.37 2.37 -11.43
N TRP A 122 5.32 1.56 -10.38
CA TRP A 122 5.07 1.98 -9.00
C TRP A 122 6.15 1.44 -8.08
N THR A 123 6.47 2.20 -7.05
CA THR A 123 7.40 1.76 -6.02
C THR A 123 6.66 1.60 -4.69
N TYR A 124 6.90 0.45 -4.04
CA TYR A 124 6.40 0.09 -2.71
C TYR A 124 7.58 0.05 -1.74
N ASP A 125 7.36 0.49 -0.51
CA ASP A 125 8.25 0.17 0.59
C ASP A 125 7.80 -1.17 1.19
N VAL A 126 8.61 -2.20 0.99
CA VAL A 126 8.39 -3.57 1.46
C VAL A 126 9.37 -3.96 2.56
N THR A 127 9.94 -2.97 3.24
CA THR A 127 10.93 -3.15 4.32
C THR A 127 10.40 -4.04 5.44
N ASP A 128 9.11 -3.96 5.73
CA ASP A 128 8.46 -4.75 6.77
C ASP A 128 8.51 -6.27 6.51
N TYR A 129 8.74 -6.68 5.26
CA TYR A 129 8.83 -8.08 4.85
C TYR A 129 10.28 -8.55 4.60
N LYS A 130 11.29 -7.71 4.86
CA LYS A 130 12.70 -8.01 4.52
C LYS A 130 13.21 -9.31 5.14
N PHE A 131 12.74 -9.67 6.35
CA PHE A 131 13.13 -10.90 7.04
C PHE A 131 12.62 -12.18 6.34
N LEU A 132 11.58 -12.07 5.51
CA LEU A 132 11.06 -13.11 4.63
C LEU A 132 11.70 -13.10 3.25
N LEU A 133 12.21 -11.94 2.80
CA LEU A 133 12.87 -11.73 1.50
C LEU A 133 14.37 -12.08 1.61
N LYS A 134 14.68 -13.35 1.94
CA LYS A 134 16.04 -13.85 2.11
C LYS A 134 16.21 -15.24 1.50
N ASP A 135 17.43 -15.54 1.06
CA ASP A 135 17.79 -16.82 0.46
C ASP A 135 16.91 -17.16 -0.76
N LEU A 136 16.25 -18.30 -0.79
CA LEU A 136 15.35 -18.70 -1.87
C LEU A 136 13.91 -18.46 -1.47
N VAL A 137 13.22 -17.52 -2.12
CA VAL A 137 11.85 -17.13 -1.86
C VAL A 137 10.96 -17.44 -3.05
N THR A 138 9.84 -18.09 -2.81
CA THR A 138 8.81 -18.28 -3.82
C THR A 138 7.85 -17.10 -3.79
N LEU A 139 7.67 -16.46 -4.95
CA LEU A 139 6.72 -15.38 -5.17
C LEU A 139 5.59 -15.86 -6.06
N LYS A 140 4.38 -15.36 -5.79
CA LYS A 140 3.19 -15.52 -6.62
C LYS A 140 2.76 -14.16 -7.14
N LEU A 141 2.62 -14.03 -8.45
CA LEU A 141 2.14 -12.85 -9.15
C LEU A 141 0.80 -13.17 -9.82
N TYR A 142 -0.19 -12.31 -9.60
CA TYR A 142 -1.55 -12.52 -10.10
C TYR A 142 -2.12 -11.25 -10.69
N ILE A 143 -2.80 -11.40 -11.83
CA ILE A 143 -3.69 -10.38 -12.41
C ILE A 143 -5.00 -11.08 -12.77
N GLU A 144 -6.13 -10.51 -12.37
CA GLU A 144 -7.47 -11.03 -12.64
C GLU A 144 -7.89 -10.80 -14.13
N SER A 145 -7.03 -11.22 -15.06
CA SER A 145 -7.22 -11.10 -16.51
C SER A 145 -7.93 -12.34 -17.05
N TRP A 146 -8.80 -12.14 -18.04
CA TRP A 146 -9.59 -13.20 -18.68
C TRP A 146 -9.42 -13.20 -20.21
N MET A 147 -8.31 -12.68 -20.71
CA MET A 147 -8.07 -12.50 -22.13
C MET A 147 -7.83 -13.83 -22.85
N GLY A 148 -6.92 -14.67 -22.35
CA GLY A 148 -6.61 -15.99 -22.89
C GLY A 148 -6.08 -15.99 -24.34
N ASN A 149 -5.66 -14.83 -24.86
CA ASN A 149 -5.10 -14.62 -26.20
C ASN A 149 -3.75 -13.87 -26.09
N ASP A 150 -3.30 -13.21 -27.15
CA ASP A 150 -2.04 -12.47 -27.20
C ASP A 150 -2.10 -11.12 -26.43
N ARG A 151 -3.27 -10.70 -25.96
CA ARG A 151 -3.46 -9.51 -25.13
C ARG A 151 -3.26 -9.85 -23.66
N GLY A 152 -2.70 -8.93 -22.93
CA GLY A 152 -2.40 -9.14 -21.49
C GLY A 152 -1.42 -8.11 -20.97
N TRP A 153 -0.66 -8.48 -19.96
CA TRP A 153 0.30 -7.60 -19.30
C TRP A 153 1.67 -8.25 -19.20
N LEU A 154 2.71 -7.45 -19.38
CA LEU A 154 4.10 -7.82 -19.06
C LEU A 154 4.46 -7.18 -17.72
N ILE A 155 4.87 -7.97 -16.74
CA ILE A 155 5.21 -7.52 -15.41
C ILE A 155 6.69 -7.77 -15.12
N THR A 156 7.37 -6.72 -14.61
CA THR A 156 8.71 -6.83 -14.06
C THR A 156 8.70 -6.37 -12.61
N CYS A 157 9.34 -7.15 -11.72
CA CYS A 157 9.46 -6.84 -10.30
C CYS A 157 10.95 -6.66 -9.95
N ASP A 158 11.36 -5.43 -9.62
CA ASP A 158 12.71 -5.09 -9.21
C ASP A 158 12.76 -4.73 -7.72
N PHE A 159 13.53 -5.48 -6.94
CA PHE A 159 13.78 -5.20 -5.52
C PHE A 159 15.11 -4.48 -5.36
N ALA A 160 15.12 -3.42 -4.56
CA ALA A 160 16.30 -2.65 -4.19
C ALA A 160 16.48 -2.70 -2.67
N PHE A 161 17.54 -3.38 -2.22
CA PHE A 161 17.92 -3.51 -0.83
C PHE A 161 18.96 -2.44 -0.50
N VAL A 162 18.58 -1.42 0.27
CA VAL A 162 19.43 -0.31 0.66
C VAL A 162 20.17 -0.67 1.94
N HIS A 163 21.50 -0.66 1.90
CA HIS A 163 22.33 -0.94 3.06
C HIS A 163 22.11 0.08 4.19
N GLY A 164 22.11 -0.39 5.41
CA GLY A 164 21.92 0.41 6.61
C GLY A 164 21.37 -0.44 7.74
N VAL A 165 21.36 0.12 8.94
CA VAL A 165 20.85 -0.53 10.15
C VAL A 165 19.63 0.22 10.67
N SER A 166 18.62 -0.50 11.13
CA SER A 166 17.45 0.06 11.80
C SER A 166 17.41 -0.39 13.24
N ALA A 167 17.07 0.51 14.16
CA ALA A 167 16.95 0.20 15.60
C ALA A 167 15.83 -0.82 15.89
N LEU A 168 14.81 -0.85 15.03
CA LEU A 168 13.73 -1.83 15.05
C LEU A 168 13.81 -2.70 13.80
N GLN A 169 13.81 -4.01 13.99
CA GLN A 169 13.85 -5.00 12.93
C GLN A 169 12.50 -5.70 12.83
N PRO A 170 11.81 -5.70 11.67
CA PRO A 170 10.64 -6.53 11.47
C PRO A 170 11.07 -8.00 11.54
N TYR A 171 10.31 -8.82 12.22
CA TYR A 171 10.66 -10.23 12.39
C TYR A 171 9.48 -11.19 12.31
N GLN A 172 8.25 -10.67 12.37
CA GLN A 172 7.04 -11.47 12.24
C GLN A 172 5.95 -10.69 11.53
N VAL A 173 5.25 -11.37 10.64
CA VAL A 173 3.99 -10.92 10.03
C VAL A 173 2.95 -12.00 10.30
N VAL A 174 1.77 -11.60 10.74
CA VAL A 174 0.62 -12.46 10.94
C VAL A 174 -0.50 -11.95 10.06
N ASN A 175 -1.03 -12.77 9.16
CA ASN A 175 -2.25 -12.43 8.44
C ASN A 175 -3.42 -12.43 9.43
N LEU A 176 -4.05 -11.27 9.63
CA LEU A 176 -5.31 -11.13 10.34
C LEU A 176 -6.45 -11.50 9.41
N TYR A 177 -6.41 -10.98 8.21
CA TYR A 177 -7.38 -11.21 7.14
C TYR A 177 -6.64 -11.35 5.80
N LEU A 178 -7.08 -12.26 4.98
CA LEU A 178 -6.64 -12.38 3.58
C LEU A 178 -7.79 -13.01 2.79
N ASP A 179 -8.72 -12.18 2.36
CA ASP A 179 -9.90 -12.60 1.61
C ASP A 179 -10.07 -11.73 0.36
N ASP A 180 -10.21 -12.39 -0.77
CA ASP A 180 -10.33 -11.74 -2.07
C ASP A 180 -11.80 -11.57 -2.51
N TRP A 181 -12.80 -11.94 -1.66
CA TRP A 181 -14.21 -11.85 -2.03
C TRP A 181 -15.17 -11.80 -0.84
N ILE A 182 -15.28 -10.66 -0.17
CA ILE A 182 -16.29 -10.42 0.87
C ILE A 182 -17.50 -9.76 0.23
N ILE A 183 -18.66 -10.43 0.24
CA ILE A 183 -19.90 -9.88 -0.34
C ILE A 183 -20.41 -8.75 0.54
N TYR A 184 -20.77 -7.61 -0.09
CA TYR A 184 -21.18 -6.43 0.63
C TYR A 184 -22.65 -6.07 0.37
N GLY A 185 -23.39 -5.86 1.47
CA GLY A 185 -24.81 -5.53 1.42
C GLY A 185 -25.72 -6.74 1.14
N ASP A 186 -25.26 -7.97 1.41
CA ASP A 186 -26.11 -9.15 1.42
C ASP A 186 -27.05 -9.11 2.63
N THR A 187 -28.32 -9.46 2.42
CA THR A 187 -29.31 -9.49 3.50
C THR A 187 -29.28 -10.76 4.34
N LEU A 188 -28.58 -11.79 3.85
CA LEU A 188 -28.46 -13.10 4.47
C LEU A 188 -27.09 -13.37 5.07
N LEU A 189 -26.05 -12.62 4.67
CA LEU A 189 -24.69 -12.74 5.16
C LEU A 189 -24.29 -11.45 5.88
N ASP A 190 -23.87 -11.59 7.10
CA ASP A 190 -23.24 -10.52 7.86
C ASP A 190 -21.73 -10.60 7.57
N HIS A 191 -21.09 -9.46 7.21
CA HIS A 191 -19.65 -9.42 6.99
C HIS A 191 -18.86 -9.76 8.26
N GLU A 192 -19.45 -9.62 9.45
CA GLU A 192 -18.90 -10.09 10.72
C GLU A 192 -18.71 -11.63 10.76
N GLU A 193 -19.55 -12.37 10.03
CA GLU A 193 -19.37 -13.83 9.90
C GLU A 193 -18.22 -14.18 8.95
N GLU A 194 -17.94 -13.34 7.97
CA GLU A 194 -16.86 -13.53 6.98
C GLU A 194 -15.52 -12.99 7.51
N LEU A 195 -15.53 -11.97 8.37
CA LEU A 195 -14.36 -11.31 8.96
C LEU A 195 -14.41 -11.34 10.50
N PRO A 196 -14.43 -12.53 11.11
CA PRO A 196 -14.55 -12.63 12.57
C PRO A 196 -13.32 -12.03 13.28
N PRO A 197 -13.47 -11.60 14.54
CA PRO A 197 -12.34 -11.14 15.33
C PRO A 197 -11.22 -12.20 15.42
N VAL A 198 -9.98 -11.75 15.29
CA VAL A 198 -8.78 -12.60 15.33
C VAL A 198 -8.01 -12.36 16.62
N VAL A 199 -7.67 -13.43 17.34
CA VAL A 199 -6.84 -13.39 18.53
C VAL A 199 -5.43 -13.84 18.19
N VAL A 200 -4.43 -13.03 18.52
CA VAL A 200 -3.01 -13.31 18.23
C VAL A 200 -2.20 -13.34 19.51
N ASP A 201 -1.37 -14.38 19.66
CA ASP A 201 -0.34 -14.45 20.70
C ASP A 201 0.82 -13.52 20.35
N ILE A 202 1.14 -12.57 21.23
CA ILE A 202 2.22 -11.61 21.03
C ILE A 202 3.50 -12.15 21.67
N PRO A 203 4.59 -12.35 20.90
CA PRO A 203 5.86 -12.79 21.46
C PRO A 203 6.40 -11.84 22.54
N ALA A 204 7.07 -12.41 23.53
CA ALA A 204 7.58 -11.64 24.69
C ALA A 204 8.70 -10.64 24.31
N ASP A 205 9.35 -10.81 23.16
CA ASP A 205 10.41 -9.96 22.63
C ASP A 205 9.88 -8.90 21.62
N ALA A 206 8.55 -8.80 21.42
CA ALA A 206 7.96 -7.75 20.61
C ALA A 206 8.18 -6.38 21.25
N ALA A 207 8.90 -5.50 20.55
CA ALA A 207 9.24 -4.14 20.99
C ALA A 207 8.33 -3.08 20.36
N ALA A 208 7.78 -3.34 19.18
CA ALA A 208 6.83 -2.48 18.48
C ALA A 208 5.91 -3.30 17.59
N GLY A 209 4.77 -2.73 17.21
CA GLY A 209 3.79 -3.38 16.34
C GLY A 209 3.00 -2.40 15.50
N LYS A 210 2.61 -2.88 14.32
CA LYS A 210 1.82 -2.14 13.35
C LYS A 210 0.74 -3.03 12.76
N VAL A 211 -0.48 -2.52 12.65
CA VAL A 211 -1.54 -3.15 11.84
C VAL A 211 -1.59 -2.45 10.49
N ARG A 212 -1.43 -3.24 9.43
CA ARG A 212 -1.54 -2.81 8.04
C ARG A 212 -2.81 -3.36 7.44
N MET A 213 -3.65 -2.47 6.90
CA MET A 213 -4.84 -2.86 6.16
C MET A 213 -4.70 -2.44 4.70
N THR A 214 -5.11 -3.31 3.79
CA THR A 214 -5.21 -3.03 2.36
C THR A 214 -6.55 -3.56 1.88
N THR A 215 -7.50 -2.65 1.69
CA THR A 215 -8.86 -3.00 1.25
C THR A 215 -9.20 -2.27 -0.04
N THR A 216 -9.89 -2.95 -0.94
CA THR A 216 -10.37 -2.40 -2.21
C THR A 216 -11.80 -2.83 -2.46
N GLY A 217 -12.68 -1.86 -2.80
CA GLY A 217 -14.08 -2.10 -3.11
C GLY A 217 -14.30 -2.29 -4.61
N HIS A 218 -15.04 -3.32 -4.97
CA HIS A 218 -15.29 -3.70 -6.36
C HIS A 218 -16.78 -3.96 -6.59
N GLY A 219 -17.19 -3.82 -7.86
CA GLY A 219 -18.57 -3.95 -8.25
C GLY A 219 -19.37 -2.65 -8.15
N PHE A 220 -20.27 -2.42 -9.11
CA PHE A 220 -21.11 -1.23 -9.22
C PHE A 220 -22.40 -1.57 -9.95
N GLY A 221 -23.30 -0.58 -10.09
CA GLY A 221 -24.57 -0.75 -10.80
C GLY A 221 -25.73 -1.18 -9.88
N PHE A 222 -25.46 -1.35 -8.59
CA PHE A 222 -26.44 -1.58 -7.54
C PHE A 222 -26.68 -0.28 -6.73
N ALA A 223 -27.42 -0.37 -5.61
CA ALA A 223 -27.68 0.77 -4.77
C ALA A 223 -26.39 1.50 -4.38
N GLU A 224 -26.38 2.83 -4.42
CA GLU A 224 -25.24 3.72 -4.11
C GLU A 224 -23.99 3.49 -4.98
N ASN A 225 -24.01 2.60 -5.97
CA ASN A 225 -22.85 2.10 -6.70
C ASN A 225 -21.74 1.51 -5.81
N CYS A 226 -22.12 0.99 -4.63
CA CYS A 226 -21.20 0.25 -3.78
C CYS A 226 -20.85 -1.11 -4.41
N ALA A 227 -19.66 -1.65 -4.13
CA ALA A 227 -18.62 -1.17 -3.23
C ALA A 227 -17.57 -0.27 -3.93
N GLU A 228 -17.57 -0.19 -5.26
CA GLU A 228 -16.52 0.50 -6.04
C GLU A 228 -16.58 2.03 -5.90
N PHE A 229 -17.79 2.60 -5.98
CA PHE A 229 -17.99 4.05 -6.08
C PHE A 229 -18.75 4.63 -4.87
N CYS A 230 -18.65 4.03 -3.70
CA CYS A 230 -19.22 4.58 -2.49
C CYS A 230 -18.16 4.75 -1.38
N PRO A 231 -18.01 5.96 -0.82
CA PRO A 231 -17.14 6.14 0.33
C PRO A 231 -17.76 5.46 1.56
N LYS A 232 -16.98 4.58 2.21
CA LYS A 232 -17.38 3.89 3.44
C LYS A 232 -16.27 3.97 4.47
N ASP A 233 -16.67 4.04 5.74
CA ASP A 233 -15.75 3.96 6.85
C ASP A 233 -15.37 2.50 7.12
N HIS A 234 -14.08 2.26 7.24
CA HIS A 234 -13.49 0.98 7.60
C HIS A 234 -12.74 1.14 8.92
N THR A 235 -12.98 0.28 9.87
CA THR A 235 -12.43 0.39 11.22
C THR A 235 -11.72 -0.88 11.61
N ILE A 236 -10.45 -0.78 12.02
CA ILE A 236 -9.79 -1.88 12.74
C ILE A 236 -9.80 -1.54 14.23
N VAL A 237 -10.32 -2.46 15.03
CA VAL A 237 -10.38 -2.38 16.48
C VAL A 237 -9.29 -3.29 17.06
N VAL A 238 -8.40 -2.72 17.88
CA VAL A 238 -7.30 -3.44 18.51
C VAL A 238 -7.49 -3.35 20.01
N ASP A 239 -7.85 -4.45 20.68
CA ASP A 239 -8.15 -4.50 22.12
C ASP A 239 -9.11 -3.37 22.57
N GLY A 240 -10.13 -3.09 21.76
CA GLY A 240 -11.12 -2.06 22.02
C GLY A 240 -10.73 -0.64 21.61
N MET A 241 -9.53 -0.41 21.08
CA MET A 241 -9.12 0.86 20.48
C MET A 241 -9.42 0.84 18.97
N SER A 242 -10.26 1.78 18.53
CA SER A 242 -10.70 1.88 17.13
C SER A 242 -9.82 2.80 16.31
N TYR A 243 -9.46 2.36 15.12
CA TYR A 243 -8.77 3.12 14.09
C TYR A 243 -9.66 3.14 12.84
N THR A 244 -10.29 4.26 12.57
CA THR A 244 -11.23 4.41 11.44
C THR A 244 -10.58 5.12 10.26
N HIS A 245 -10.81 4.61 9.07
CA HIS A 245 -10.30 5.13 7.81
C HIS A 245 -11.44 5.23 6.79
N LEU A 246 -11.69 6.43 6.25
CA LEU A 246 -12.59 6.59 5.13
C LEU A 246 -11.93 6.03 3.86
N LEU A 247 -12.43 4.91 3.37
CA LEU A 247 -11.88 4.24 2.20
C LEU A 247 -12.33 4.93 0.91
N TRP A 248 -11.62 6.00 0.54
CA TRP A 248 -11.94 6.79 -0.65
C TRP A 248 -10.70 7.42 -1.25
N GLN A 249 -10.44 7.15 -2.53
CA GLN A 249 -9.26 7.63 -3.23
C GLN A 249 -9.61 8.45 -4.47
N GLY A 250 -9.01 9.64 -4.62
CA GLY A 250 -9.11 10.46 -5.83
C GLY A 250 -8.12 9.97 -6.89
N CYS A 251 -8.62 9.72 -8.12
CA CYS A 251 -7.86 9.07 -9.18
C CYS A 251 -7.36 10.01 -10.28
N ALA A 252 -7.68 11.29 -10.22
CA ALA A 252 -7.36 12.26 -11.30
C ALA A 252 -5.86 12.47 -11.56
N THR A 253 -5.00 12.05 -10.63
CA THR A 253 -3.54 12.20 -10.72
C THR A 253 -2.87 10.88 -10.41
N ASN A 254 -2.92 9.91 -11.33
CA ASN A 254 -2.17 8.66 -11.16
C ASN A 254 -1.01 8.54 -12.16
N THR A 255 -0.10 7.59 -11.87
CA THR A 255 1.15 7.41 -12.62
C THR A 255 0.94 6.95 -14.05
N CYS A 256 -0.13 6.17 -14.30
CA CYS A 256 -0.39 5.56 -15.60
C CYS A 256 -1.34 6.39 -16.48
N SER A 257 -1.48 7.68 -16.24
CA SER A 257 -2.28 8.59 -17.07
C SER A 257 -1.53 9.05 -18.32
N PRO A 258 -2.23 9.30 -19.44
CA PRO A 258 -3.66 9.13 -19.68
C PRO A 258 -4.06 7.68 -19.92
N GLN A 259 -5.32 7.35 -19.65
CA GLN A 259 -5.92 6.04 -19.86
C GLN A 259 -7.26 6.18 -20.55
N GLY A 260 -7.80 5.08 -21.08
CA GLY A 260 -9.20 4.98 -21.50
C GLY A 260 -10.17 4.86 -20.31
N GLY A 261 -11.45 4.65 -20.62
CA GLY A 261 -12.47 4.36 -19.61
C GLY A 261 -12.74 5.46 -18.59
N THR A 262 -13.08 5.03 -17.38
CA THR A 262 -13.53 5.90 -16.27
C THR A 262 -12.46 6.11 -15.20
N TRP A 263 -11.19 6.02 -15.57
CA TRP A 263 -10.04 6.00 -14.66
C TRP A 263 -9.96 7.19 -13.69
N GLN A 264 -10.47 8.35 -14.09
CA GLN A 264 -10.35 9.61 -13.33
C GLN A 264 -11.35 9.74 -12.17
N TYR A 265 -12.36 8.87 -12.11
CA TYR A 265 -13.36 8.93 -11.03
C TYR A 265 -12.81 8.33 -9.74
N PRO A 266 -13.07 8.97 -8.57
CA PRO A 266 -12.71 8.42 -7.28
C PRO A 266 -13.32 7.05 -7.04
N ARG A 267 -12.60 6.20 -6.29
CA ARG A 267 -13.00 4.84 -5.94
C ARG A 267 -12.67 4.48 -4.51
N SER A 268 -13.25 3.39 -4.05
CA SER A 268 -13.04 2.86 -2.70
C SER A 268 -11.71 2.13 -2.59
N GLY A 269 -10.66 2.88 -2.21
CA GLY A 269 -9.34 2.36 -1.86
C GLY A 269 -8.39 2.06 -3.03
N TRP A 270 -8.74 2.39 -4.28
CA TRP A 270 -7.89 2.12 -5.43
C TRP A 270 -8.13 3.07 -6.62
N CYS A 271 -7.24 3.06 -7.58
CA CYS A 271 -7.41 3.74 -8.88
C CYS A 271 -6.91 2.85 -10.01
N PRO A 272 -7.58 2.86 -11.18
CA PRO A 272 -7.05 2.20 -12.37
C PRO A 272 -5.65 2.73 -12.72
N GLY A 273 -4.71 1.83 -12.95
CA GLY A 273 -3.33 2.21 -13.26
C GLY A 273 -2.56 2.78 -12.06
N ASP A 274 -2.90 2.37 -10.84
CA ASP A 274 -2.16 2.80 -9.66
C ASP A 274 -1.93 1.65 -8.68
N LYS A 275 -0.95 1.87 -7.80
CA LYS A 275 -0.75 1.00 -6.65
C LYS A 275 -1.85 1.25 -5.62
N VAL A 276 -2.25 0.20 -4.93
CA VAL A 276 -3.08 0.31 -3.73
C VAL A 276 -2.18 0.66 -2.57
N THR A 277 -2.46 1.79 -1.92
CA THR A 277 -1.70 2.24 -0.75
C THR A 277 -2.33 1.67 0.51
N PRO A 278 -1.63 0.85 1.28
CA PRO A 278 -2.13 0.39 2.57
C PRO A 278 -2.26 1.54 3.55
N TRP A 279 -3.13 1.38 4.54
CA TRP A 279 -3.19 2.27 5.69
C TRP A 279 -2.66 1.54 6.92
N ASP A 280 -1.63 2.15 7.53
CA ASP A 280 -0.89 1.60 8.64
C ASP A 280 -1.29 2.28 9.95
N ASN A 281 -1.50 1.50 11.01
CA ASN A 281 -1.77 1.98 12.36
C ASN A 281 -0.68 1.49 13.30
N ASP A 282 0.05 2.40 13.91
CA ASP A 282 1.02 2.09 14.96
C ASP A 282 0.27 1.69 16.23
N ILE A 283 0.50 0.46 16.68
CA ILE A 283 -0.10 -0.10 17.89
C ILE A 283 0.96 -0.39 18.97
N SER A 284 2.17 0.13 18.83
CA SER A 284 3.28 -0.15 19.74
C SER A 284 2.95 0.16 21.19
N SER A 285 2.16 1.23 21.44
CA SER A 285 1.72 1.60 22.79
C SER A 285 0.65 0.69 23.39
N LEU A 286 0.00 -0.15 22.58
CA LEU A 286 -1.03 -1.09 23.00
C LEU A 286 -0.47 -2.51 23.18
N LEU A 287 0.74 -2.79 22.66
CA LEU A 287 1.31 -4.14 22.69
C LEU A 287 1.34 -4.72 24.10
N VAL A 288 0.98 -6.00 24.20
CA VAL A 288 1.03 -6.82 25.41
C VAL A 288 2.05 -7.95 25.19
N PRO A 289 3.37 -7.70 25.24
CA PRO A 289 4.39 -8.71 25.00
C PRO A 289 4.22 -9.90 25.95
N GLY A 290 4.17 -11.12 25.37
CA GLY A 290 3.90 -12.38 26.10
C GLY A 290 2.42 -12.61 26.43
N GLY A 291 1.51 -11.74 25.97
CA GLY A 291 0.06 -11.86 26.12
C GLY A 291 -0.65 -12.16 24.80
N GLN A 292 -1.95 -11.94 24.80
CA GLN A 292 -2.80 -12.04 23.61
C GLN A 292 -3.41 -10.68 23.29
N MET A 293 -3.65 -10.43 22.02
CA MET A 293 -4.37 -9.25 21.53
C MET A 293 -5.46 -9.66 20.56
N THR A 294 -6.57 -8.92 20.58
CA THR A 294 -7.72 -9.14 19.70
C THR A 294 -7.77 -8.06 18.63
N PHE A 295 -7.99 -8.49 17.41
CA PHE A 295 -8.14 -7.63 16.23
C PHE A 295 -9.50 -7.90 15.59
N ASP A 296 -10.25 -6.84 15.33
CA ASP A 296 -11.59 -6.90 14.77
C ASP A 296 -11.74 -5.88 13.64
N TYR A 297 -12.30 -6.27 12.51
CA TYR A 297 -12.37 -5.40 11.34
C TYR A 297 -13.79 -5.15 10.91
N ASP A 298 -14.25 -3.95 11.19
CA ASP A 298 -15.59 -3.47 10.89
C ASP A 298 -15.64 -2.71 9.57
N ILE A 299 -16.68 -2.94 8.79
CA ILE A 299 -17.01 -2.16 7.58
C ILE A 299 -18.36 -1.47 7.84
N GLU A 300 -18.44 -0.17 7.55
CA GLU A 300 -19.70 0.58 7.67
C GLU A 300 -20.86 -0.18 6.98
N GLN A 301 -21.93 -0.39 7.68
CA GLN A 301 -23.06 -1.18 7.19
C GLN A 301 -23.68 -0.57 5.92
N TYR A 302 -24.04 -1.44 5.00
CA TYR A 302 -24.68 -1.10 3.75
C TYR A 302 -25.79 -2.09 3.44
N PHE A 303 -26.93 -1.60 3.07
CA PHE A 303 -28.05 -2.41 2.62
C PHE A 303 -28.20 -2.31 1.10
N ASN A 304 -28.05 -3.42 0.39
CA ASN A 304 -28.28 -3.49 -1.03
C ASN A 304 -29.65 -4.12 -1.36
N PRO A 305 -30.72 -3.33 -1.58
CA PRO A 305 -32.02 -3.88 -1.94
C PRO A 305 -31.99 -4.67 -3.24
N CYS A 306 -31.00 -4.40 -4.10
CA CYS A 306 -30.80 -5.06 -5.37
C CYS A 306 -30.04 -6.39 -5.28
N ASN A 307 -29.62 -6.81 -4.09
CA ASN A 307 -28.88 -8.07 -3.95
C ASN A 307 -29.77 -9.25 -4.38
N PRO A 308 -29.28 -10.18 -5.24
CA PRO A 308 -30.03 -11.36 -5.68
C PRO A 308 -30.54 -12.26 -4.54
N THR A 309 -29.90 -12.19 -3.38
CA THR A 309 -30.32 -12.93 -2.17
C THR A 309 -31.44 -12.24 -1.39
N ASN A 310 -31.80 -11.00 -1.72
CA ASN A 310 -32.93 -10.31 -1.11
C ASN A 310 -34.25 -10.92 -1.56
N PRO A 311 -35.03 -11.59 -0.69
CA PRO A 311 -36.27 -12.27 -1.07
C PRO A 311 -37.38 -11.29 -1.48
N ASP A 312 -37.27 -10.02 -1.08
CA ASP A 312 -38.26 -8.97 -1.37
C ASP A 312 -37.98 -8.27 -2.73
N CYS A 313 -36.82 -8.57 -3.33
CA CYS A 313 -36.41 -7.96 -4.60
C CYS A 313 -36.68 -8.89 -5.77
N VAL A 314 -37.70 -8.53 -6.57
CA VAL A 314 -37.97 -9.18 -7.86
C VAL A 314 -37.61 -8.18 -8.96
N PRO A 315 -36.52 -8.40 -9.71
CA PRO A 315 -36.06 -7.46 -10.75
C PRO A 315 -37.17 -7.08 -11.73
N GLY A 316 -37.32 -5.79 -12.01
CA GLY A 316 -38.35 -5.25 -12.90
C GLY A 316 -39.77 -5.26 -12.32
N GLN A 317 -39.98 -5.75 -11.10
CA GLN A 317 -41.28 -5.78 -10.42
C GLN A 317 -41.25 -4.99 -9.10
N THR A 318 -40.54 -5.50 -8.08
CA THR A 318 -40.42 -4.83 -6.80
C THR A 318 -39.11 -4.00 -6.68
N CYS A 319 -38.13 -4.29 -7.53
CA CYS A 319 -36.87 -3.57 -7.62
C CYS A 319 -36.69 -3.08 -9.07
N THR A 320 -37.35 -1.99 -9.42
CA THR A 320 -37.37 -1.45 -10.80
C THR A 320 -36.07 -0.79 -11.22
N ASP A 321 -35.29 -0.31 -10.23
CA ASP A 321 -34.04 0.42 -10.46
C ASP A 321 -32.78 -0.48 -10.36
N CYS A 322 -32.98 -1.79 -10.18
CA CYS A 322 -31.89 -2.75 -10.10
C CYS A 322 -31.51 -3.28 -11.47
N ASN A 323 -30.27 -3.07 -11.87
CA ASN A 323 -29.70 -3.59 -13.11
C ASN A 323 -28.71 -4.72 -12.81
N TYR A 324 -29.11 -5.95 -13.12
CA TYR A 324 -28.26 -7.13 -12.94
C TYR A 324 -27.47 -7.53 -14.19
N ASP A 325 -27.69 -6.84 -15.32
CA ASP A 325 -27.06 -7.19 -16.59
C ASP A 325 -25.58 -6.79 -16.62
N GLY A 326 -24.70 -7.76 -16.42
CA GLY A 326 -23.26 -7.61 -16.56
C GLY A 326 -22.56 -6.85 -15.44
N THR A 327 -23.23 -6.63 -14.31
CA THR A 327 -22.61 -6.02 -13.12
C THR A 327 -22.08 -7.08 -12.17
N THR A 328 -20.95 -6.75 -11.53
CA THR A 328 -20.38 -7.57 -10.46
C THR A 328 -21.04 -7.17 -9.13
N PRO A 329 -21.50 -8.13 -8.30
CA PRO A 329 -22.03 -7.82 -6.98
C PRO A 329 -21.02 -7.00 -6.16
N PRO A 330 -21.49 -6.07 -5.29
CA PRO A 330 -20.62 -5.33 -4.39
C PRO A 330 -19.78 -6.29 -3.56
N ASN A 331 -18.47 -6.10 -3.57
CA ASN A 331 -17.57 -6.95 -2.80
C ASN A 331 -16.33 -6.18 -2.36
N TRP A 332 -15.71 -6.65 -1.27
CA TRP A 332 -14.44 -6.15 -0.77
C TRP A 332 -13.37 -7.22 -0.93
N LYS A 333 -12.17 -6.76 -1.28
CA LYS A 333 -10.96 -7.58 -1.23
C LYS A 333 -10.13 -7.05 -0.05
N VAL A 334 -10.06 -7.85 1.00
CA VAL A 334 -9.52 -7.44 2.30
C VAL A 334 -8.20 -8.14 2.56
N MET A 335 -7.18 -7.37 2.95
CA MET A 335 -5.95 -7.86 3.54
C MET A 335 -5.67 -7.08 4.81
N GLY A 336 -5.49 -7.78 5.93
CA GLY A 336 -5.07 -7.24 7.21
C GLY A 336 -3.86 -8.01 7.74
N GLN A 337 -2.83 -7.29 8.19
CA GLN A 337 -1.60 -7.88 8.71
C GLN A 337 -1.17 -7.22 10.01
N LEU A 338 -0.79 -8.03 10.99
CA LEU A 338 -0.04 -7.58 12.15
C LEU A 338 1.46 -7.76 11.84
N ILE A 339 2.22 -6.68 11.91
CA ILE A 339 3.66 -6.67 11.70
C ILE A 339 4.33 -6.34 13.04
N LEU A 340 5.20 -7.24 13.50
CA LEU A 340 5.90 -7.10 14.77
C LEU A 340 7.38 -6.84 14.56
N TYR A 341 7.92 -5.98 15.42
CA TYR A 341 9.32 -5.57 15.42
C TYR A 341 9.98 -5.89 16.74
N ARG A 342 11.23 -6.31 16.68
CA ARG A 342 12.10 -6.44 17.85
C ARG A 342 13.19 -5.37 17.82
N ALA A 343 13.72 -5.04 18.99
CA ALA A 343 14.92 -4.22 19.07
C ALA A 343 16.11 -4.98 18.46
N ASP A 344 16.93 -4.31 17.67
CA ASP A 344 18.16 -4.89 17.16
C ASP A 344 19.22 -4.87 18.29
N PRO A 345 19.66 -6.03 18.82
CA PRO A 345 20.65 -6.07 19.89
C PRO A 345 22.06 -5.69 19.42
N THR A 346 22.28 -5.66 18.10
CA THR A 346 23.56 -5.29 17.49
C THR A 346 23.55 -3.83 17.00
N ALA A 347 22.39 -3.23 16.83
CA ALA A 347 22.33 -1.79 16.86
C ALA A 347 22.94 -1.46 18.21
N ALA A 348 24.25 -1.08 18.25
CA ALA A 348 24.77 -0.38 19.39
C ALA A 348 23.67 0.57 19.83
N PRO A 349 23.46 0.85 21.10
CA PRO A 349 22.66 1.98 21.47
C PRO A 349 23.39 3.25 20.97
N ASP A 350 23.48 3.42 19.66
CA ASP A 350 23.24 4.74 19.14
C ASP A 350 21.92 5.01 19.79
N ALA A 351 22.02 5.71 20.90
CA ALA A 351 20.90 6.22 21.64
C ALA A 351 19.84 6.39 20.58
N VAL A 352 18.64 5.76 20.76
CA VAL A 352 17.46 6.27 20.06
C VAL A 352 17.68 7.75 20.18
N GLU A 353 18.31 8.31 19.15
CA GLU A 353 18.53 9.73 19.10
C GLU A 353 17.10 10.15 18.96
N ALA A 354 16.49 10.38 20.13
CA ALA A 354 15.12 10.82 20.26
C ALA A 354 15.08 11.94 19.26
N ALA A 355 14.34 11.74 18.15
CA ALA A 355 14.50 12.51 16.91
C ALA A 355 14.80 13.92 17.36
N ARG A 356 16.02 14.43 17.08
CA ARG A 356 16.47 15.73 17.61
C ARG A 356 15.50 16.80 17.20
N LEU A 357 14.73 16.47 16.15
CA LEU A 357 13.69 17.27 15.56
C LEU A 357 12.43 16.42 15.34
N GLU A 358 11.30 16.82 15.91
CA GLU A 358 9.98 16.28 15.60
C GLU A 358 9.11 17.39 15.01
N LEU A 359 8.44 17.15 13.87
CA LEU A 359 7.57 18.10 13.19
C LEU A 359 6.10 17.70 13.31
N GLY A 360 5.29 18.51 13.97
CA GLY A 360 3.85 18.30 14.10
C GLY A 360 3.05 18.69 12.84
N GLN A 361 1.83 18.16 12.71
CA GLN A 361 0.88 18.58 11.69
C GLN A 361 0.39 20.01 11.98
N ASN A 362 0.21 20.82 10.92
CA ASN A 362 -0.34 22.16 11.09
C ASN A 362 -1.83 22.14 11.48
N HIS A 363 -2.22 23.10 12.31
CA HIS A 363 -3.60 23.27 12.71
C HIS A 363 -4.00 24.76 12.70
N PRO A 364 -5.18 25.08 12.14
CA PRO A 364 -6.09 24.22 11.37
C PRO A 364 -5.49 23.71 10.05
N ASN A 365 -5.99 22.58 9.55
CA ASN A 365 -5.70 22.05 8.22
C ASN A 365 -6.95 21.29 7.71
N PRO A 366 -7.67 21.75 6.68
CA PRO A 366 -7.43 22.98 5.89
C PRO A 366 -7.47 24.28 6.69
N PHE A 367 -6.83 25.34 6.19
CA PHE A 367 -6.76 26.63 6.88
C PHE A 367 -7.14 27.84 5.99
N ASN A 368 -7.64 28.91 6.62
CA ASN A 368 -7.96 30.20 5.98
C ASN A 368 -7.87 31.34 7.01
N PRO A 369 -7.07 32.38 6.84
CA PRO A 369 -5.90 32.44 5.96
C PRO A 369 -4.62 31.97 6.67
N SER A 370 -4.66 31.58 7.95
CA SER A 370 -3.46 31.26 8.72
C SER A 370 -3.54 29.92 9.43
N THR A 371 -2.39 29.32 9.61
CA THR A 371 -2.19 28.05 10.32
C THR A 371 -0.96 28.11 11.21
N VAL A 372 -0.86 27.20 12.17
CA VAL A 372 0.30 27.03 13.05
C VAL A 372 0.72 25.57 12.99
N PHE A 373 2.03 25.31 12.91
CA PHE A 373 2.60 23.99 13.17
C PHE A 373 3.61 24.06 14.29
N ASN A 374 3.71 22.98 15.04
CA ASN A 374 4.67 22.84 16.12
C ASN A 374 5.86 21.98 15.65
N TYR A 375 7.03 22.24 16.21
CA TYR A 375 8.18 21.36 16.11
C TYR A 375 8.87 21.27 17.46
N THR A 376 9.36 20.08 17.79
CA THR A 376 10.03 19.80 19.06
C THR A 376 11.50 19.52 18.82
N LEU A 377 12.35 20.14 19.61
CA LEU A 377 13.79 19.94 19.60
C LEU A 377 14.21 19.19 20.88
N ALA A 378 14.96 18.10 20.74
CA ALA A 378 15.50 17.37 21.86
C ALA A 378 16.72 18.09 22.49
N GLU A 379 17.40 18.96 21.72
CA GLU A 379 18.57 19.73 22.14
C GLU A 379 18.56 21.16 21.59
N PRO A 380 19.35 22.10 22.16
CA PRO A 380 19.52 23.42 21.55
C PRO A 380 20.11 23.33 20.15
N GLY A 381 19.69 24.22 19.24
CA GLY A 381 20.25 24.23 17.89
C GLY A 381 19.66 25.30 16.97
N ILE A 382 20.20 25.35 15.78
CA ILE A 382 19.76 26.25 14.72
C ILE A 382 18.80 25.47 13.81
N VAL A 383 17.60 26.01 13.64
CA VAL A 383 16.53 25.41 12.83
C VAL A 383 16.24 26.29 11.63
N THR A 384 16.17 25.68 10.44
CA THR A 384 15.72 26.35 9.22
C THR A 384 14.33 25.85 8.85
N LEU A 385 13.38 26.78 8.76
CA LEU A 385 11.99 26.56 8.40
C LEU A 385 11.77 27.00 6.96
N ARG A 386 11.16 26.13 6.12
CA ARG A 386 10.87 26.44 4.72
C ARG A 386 9.41 26.13 4.39
N ILE A 387 8.82 26.93 3.49
CA ILE A 387 7.50 26.68 2.91
C ILE A 387 7.62 26.71 1.41
N TYR A 388 7.04 25.73 0.75
CA TYR A 388 7.07 25.56 -0.70
C TYR A 388 5.66 25.58 -1.30
N SER A 389 5.54 26.13 -2.50
CA SER A 389 4.33 26.04 -3.32
C SER A 389 4.09 24.62 -3.84
N PRO A 390 2.91 24.32 -4.41
CA PRO A 390 2.62 23.02 -5.05
C PRO A 390 3.63 22.63 -6.13
N GLY A 391 4.23 23.61 -6.81
CA GLY A 391 5.26 23.40 -7.83
C GLY A 391 6.70 23.37 -7.30
N GLY A 392 6.92 23.27 -5.98
CA GLY A 392 8.25 23.20 -5.36
C GLY A 392 8.99 24.55 -5.26
N ARG A 393 8.35 25.69 -5.60
CA ARG A 393 8.96 27.02 -5.45
C ARG A 393 9.02 27.38 -3.97
N LEU A 394 10.18 27.78 -3.46
CA LEU A 394 10.38 28.31 -2.12
C LEU A 394 9.61 29.61 -1.93
N LEU A 395 8.77 29.70 -0.90
CA LEU A 395 7.95 30.86 -0.56
C LEU A 395 8.47 31.58 0.69
N ILE A 396 8.84 30.82 1.70
CA ILE A 396 9.37 31.30 2.99
C ILE A 396 10.61 30.49 3.33
N GLU A 397 11.66 31.17 3.80
CA GLU A 397 12.77 30.58 4.51
C GLU A 397 13.05 31.41 5.73
N GLN A 398 13.13 30.79 6.90
CA GLN A 398 13.45 31.44 8.15
C GLN A 398 14.34 30.56 9.02
N THR A 399 15.47 31.11 9.44
CA THR A 399 16.36 30.45 10.40
C THR A 399 16.11 30.99 11.80
N ARG A 400 16.05 30.11 12.80
CA ARG A 400 15.88 30.42 14.22
C ARG A 400 16.90 29.67 15.05
N GLU A 401 17.51 30.37 16.00
CA GLU A 401 18.37 29.76 17.00
C GLU A 401 17.57 29.52 18.29
N HIS A 402 17.66 28.30 18.82
CA HIS A 402 17.01 27.88 20.05
C HIS A 402 18.08 27.52 21.08
N ALA A 403 18.11 28.25 22.21
CA ALA A 403 19.06 28.08 23.28
C ALA A 403 18.75 26.90 24.21
N ALA A 404 17.58 26.24 24.03
CA ALA A 404 17.14 25.11 24.84
C ALA A 404 16.33 24.13 24.00
N SER A 405 16.26 22.85 24.44
CA SER A 405 15.29 21.88 23.97
C SER A 405 13.87 22.32 24.31
N GLY A 406 12.87 21.86 23.56
CA GLY A 406 11.47 22.16 23.79
C GLY A 406 10.64 22.19 22.53
N THR A 407 9.33 22.45 22.71
CA THR A 407 8.38 22.58 21.61
C THR A 407 8.20 24.05 21.24
N PHE A 408 8.38 24.34 19.97
CA PHE A 408 8.26 25.68 19.37
C PHE A 408 7.17 25.67 18.31
N ASN A 409 6.73 26.86 17.92
CA ASN A 409 5.72 26.99 16.89
C ASN A 409 6.13 27.96 15.76
N PHE A 410 5.55 27.72 14.60
CA PHE A 410 5.63 28.61 13.46
C PHE A 410 4.22 28.87 12.92
N ARG A 411 3.92 30.16 12.72
CA ARG A 411 2.66 30.59 12.12
C ARG A 411 2.89 31.04 10.69
N TRP A 412 2.07 30.53 9.77
CA TRP A 412 2.02 31.00 8.39
C TRP A 412 0.65 31.60 8.09
N ASP A 413 0.65 32.79 7.46
CA ASP A 413 -0.55 33.56 7.11
C ASP A 413 -0.95 33.45 5.64
N GLY A 414 -0.40 32.46 4.90
CA GLY A 414 -0.67 32.23 3.48
C GLY A 414 -0.01 33.23 2.54
N ARG A 415 1.09 33.90 2.98
CA ARG A 415 1.86 34.85 2.16
C ARG A 415 3.28 34.36 1.94
N ASP A 416 3.88 34.79 0.83
CA ASP A 416 5.31 34.57 0.59
C ASP A 416 6.18 35.64 1.29
N ALA A 417 7.49 35.53 1.14
CA ALA A 417 8.47 36.46 1.73
C ALA A 417 8.31 37.89 1.23
N GLN A 418 7.64 38.13 0.11
CA GLN A 418 7.31 39.43 -0.46
C GLN A 418 5.95 39.97 0.02
N GLY A 419 5.25 39.22 0.87
CA GLY A 419 3.94 39.56 1.39
C GLY A 419 2.78 39.27 0.43
N LEU A 420 3.02 38.64 -0.71
CA LEU A 420 2.00 38.29 -1.68
C LEU A 420 1.17 37.09 -1.19
N ARG A 421 -0.15 37.22 -1.24
CA ARG A 421 -1.07 36.10 -0.90
C ARG A 421 -0.91 34.98 -1.91
N GLN A 422 -0.86 33.77 -1.36
CA GLN A 422 -0.78 32.55 -2.15
C GLN A 422 -2.18 32.00 -2.40
N ALA A 423 -2.43 31.41 -3.58
CA ALA A 423 -3.73 30.85 -3.99
C ALA A 423 -4.12 29.63 -3.14
N SER A 424 -5.42 29.25 -3.16
CA SER A 424 -5.87 27.97 -2.59
C SER A 424 -5.09 26.82 -3.22
N GLY A 425 -4.65 25.86 -2.40
CA GLY A 425 -3.84 24.73 -2.88
C GLY A 425 -3.08 24.01 -1.77
N VAL A 426 -2.41 22.91 -2.16
CA VAL A 426 -1.57 22.12 -1.26
C VAL A 426 -0.17 22.73 -1.23
N TYR A 427 0.30 23.05 -0.04
CA TYR A 427 1.64 23.56 0.23
C TYR A 427 2.41 22.58 1.08
N PHE A 428 3.74 22.68 1.06
CA PHE A 428 4.63 21.84 1.87
C PHE A 428 5.42 22.73 2.81
N TYR A 429 5.59 22.31 4.04
CA TYR A 429 6.51 22.95 4.98
C TYR A 429 7.54 21.96 5.48
N GLU A 430 8.71 22.47 5.70
CA GLU A 430 9.91 21.72 6.05
C GLU A 430 10.61 22.38 7.23
N VAL A 431 11.12 21.55 8.12
CA VAL A 431 11.97 21.96 9.24
C VAL A 431 13.25 21.15 9.17
N GLU A 432 14.39 21.83 9.26
CA GLU A 432 15.72 21.25 9.17
C GLU A 432 16.55 21.70 10.38
N MET A 433 17.26 20.76 11.03
CA MET A 433 18.21 20.99 12.10
C MET A 433 19.44 20.09 11.90
N GLY A 434 20.57 20.69 11.55
CA GLY A 434 21.78 19.93 11.21
C GLY A 434 21.57 19.03 9.99
N ALA A 435 21.69 17.71 10.17
CA ALA A 435 21.44 16.72 9.12
C ALA A 435 19.99 16.22 9.10
N GLU A 436 19.20 16.52 10.14
CA GLU A 436 17.82 16.08 10.22
C GLU A 436 16.89 17.04 9.48
N ARG A 437 15.95 16.44 8.72
CA ARG A 437 14.95 17.16 7.96
C ARG A 437 13.63 16.44 8.01
N GLN A 438 12.56 17.17 8.32
CA GLN A 438 11.19 16.66 8.26
C GLN A 438 10.30 17.60 7.46
N SER A 439 9.36 17.03 6.70
CA SER A 439 8.41 17.81 5.90
C SER A 439 6.99 17.27 6.03
N ARG A 440 6.01 18.18 5.89
CA ARG A 440 4.58 17.85 5.90
C ARG A 440 3.83 18.69 4.87
N LYS A 441 2.62 18.25 4.52
CA LYS A 441 1.70 18.99 3.63
C LYS A 441 0.65 19.75 4.42
N MET A 442 0.16 20.85 3.86
CA MET A 442 -0.94 21.66 4.39
C MET A 442 -1.83 22.17 3.26
N LEU A 443 -3.13 22.35 3.53
CA LEU A 443 -4.11 22.82 2.55
C LEU A 443 -4.60 24.21 2.90
N LEU A 444 -4.30 25.20 2.03
CA LEU A 444 -4.81 26.57 2.12
C LEU A 444 -6.12 26.67 1.32
N LEU A 445 -7.16 27.19 1.95
CA LEU A 445 -8.42 27.58 1.32
C LEU A 445 -8.58 29.10 1.44
N GLN A 446 -8.94 29.75 0.35
CA GLN A 446 -9.27 31.18 0.31
C GLN A 446 -10.73 31.39 -0.06
#